data_c295cc56da17e62f687154a06e9ca063
#
_entry.id   c295cc56da17e62f687154a06e9ca063
#
_cell.length_a   1.000
_cell.length_b   1.000
_cell.length_c   1.000
_cell.angle_alpha   90.00
_cell.angle_beta   90.00
_cell.angle_gamma   90.00
#
_symmetry.space_group_name_H-M   'P 1'
#
loop_
_entity.id
_entity.type
_entity.pdbx_description
1 polymer ?
#
loop_
_entity_poly.entity_id
_entity_poly.type
_entity_poly.pdbx_seq_one_letter_code
_entity_poly.pdbx_strand_id
1 'polypeptide(L)'
;MKPHLKRQWCTPPKNDAAFAAAMEQVLAVYARPYDPKRPVVCMDEQPKQLIEHVRIPLPTKDGAVAREDHEYIRHGWCCVWMFNEPLGGWRDVRVTPRKTAVDWAEQVRLLVDAPRYVEAERITLVCDNLNTHTLGSLYKAFEPAEAFRIAEKIELVHTPKHGSWLNTSECELSVLTRQCLGARIAEINTVRSGAEAWTTERNSRQVGVNWQFTTGNARVKLKSIYPQPILC
;
A
#
# COMPACT_ATOMS: atom_id res chain seq x y z
N MET A 1 -25.47 -16.41 -9.17
CA MET A 1 -24.07 -16.80 -8.90
C MET A 1 -23.85 -16.88 -7.40
N LYS A 2 -23.06 -17.87 -6.92
CA LYS A 2 -22.70 -18.02 -5.50
C LYS A 2 -21.24 -17.59 -5.33
N PRO A 3 -20.93 -16.32 -5.08
CA PRO A 3 -19.55 -15.79 -5.08
C PRO A 3 -18.65 -16.45 -4.01
N HIS A 4 -19.24 -16.91 -2.90
CA HIS A 4 -18.54 -17.64 -1.84
C HIS A 4 -17.98 -19.02 -2.25
N LEU A 5 -18.42 -19.54 -3.38
CA LEU A 5 -17.90 -20.80 -3.94
C LEU A 5 -16.74 -20.58 -4.93
N LYS A 6 -16.36 -19.33 -5.24
CA LYS A 6 -15.23 -19.01 -6.10
C LYS A 6 -13.99 -18.78 -5.24
N ARG A 7 -12.91 -19.52 -5.52
CA ARG A 7 -11.57 -19.24 -5.00
C ARG A 7 -10.74 -18.63 -6.13
N GLN A 8 -10.05 -17.55 -5.81
CA GLN A 8 -9.10 -16.94 -6.74
C GLN A 8 -7.69 -17.48 -6.43
N TRP A 9 -6.90 -17.64 -7.47
CA TRP A 9 -5.48 -17.97 -7.32
C TRP A 9 -4.71 -16.68 -7.01
N CYS A 10 -4.01 -16.67 -5.88
CA CYS A 10 -3.19 -15.54 -5.44
C CYS A 10 -1.70 -15.75 -5.74
N THR A 11 -1.34 -16.84 -6.38
CA THR A 11 0.05 -17.21 -6.71
C THR A 11 0.11 -17.77 -8.12
N PRO A 12 1.25 -17.65 -8.83
CA PRO A 12 1.42 -18.29 -10.13
C PRO A 12 1.24 -19.81 -10.02
N PRO A 13 0.77 -20.47 -11.09
CA PRO A 13 0.39 -21.88 -11.02
C PRO A 13 1.57 -22.82 -10.83
N LYS A 14 2.75 -22.54 -11.40
CA LYS A 14 3.98 -23.38 -11.30
C LYS A 14 5.24 -22.62 -11.73
N ASN A 15 6.39 -23.04 -11.19
CA ASN A 15 7.74 -22.76 -11.68
C ASN A 15 8.00 -21.32 -12.15
N ASP A 16 7.81 -20.36 -11.27
CA ASP A 16 8.11 -18.95 -11.55
C ASP A 16 9.32 -18.50 -10.70
N ALA A 17 10.51 -18.59 -11.31
CA ALA A 17 11.76 -18.20 -10.66
C ALA A 17 11.77 -16.71 -10.27
N ALA A 18 11.20 -15.84 -11.10
CA ALA A 18 11.15 -14.40 -10.84
C ALA A 18 10.22 -14.11 -9.65
N PHE A 19 9.06 -14.77 -9.61
CA PHE A 19 8.16 -14.67 -8.47
C PHE A 19 8.83 -15.17 -7.18
N ALA A 20 9.46 -16.35 -7.21
CA ALA A 20 10.13 -16.92 -6.04
C ALA A 20 11.22 -15.99 -5.50
N ALA A 21 12.07 -15.44 -6.38
CA ALA A 21 13.15 -14.54 -6.01
C ALA A 21 12.62 -13.25 -5.37
N ALA A 22 11.64 -12.59 -6.01
CA ALA A 22 11.06 -11.35 -5.49
C ALA A 22 10.29 -11.60 -4.17
N MET A 23 9.55 -12.70 -4.06
CA MET A 23 8.88 -13.10 -2.82
C MET A 23 9.86 -13.30 -1.68
N GLU A 24 10.94 -14.05 -1.89
CA GLU A 24 11.94 -14.29 -0.84
C GLU A 24 12.66 -12.99 -0.44
N GLN A 25 12.90 -12.08 -1.37
CA GLN A 25 13.47 -10.77 -1.08
C GLN A 25 12.55 -9.98 -0.13
N VAL A 26 11.24 -9.90 -0.39
CA VAL A 26 10.28 -9.23 0.49
C VAL A 26 10.23 -9.90 1.87
N LEU A 27 10.16 -11.24 1.91
CA LEU A 27 10.12 -11.99 3.18
C LEU A 27 11.41 -11.81 4.00
N ALA A 28 12.57 -11.73 3.34
CA ALA A 28 13.83 -11.44 4.00
C ALA A 28 13.87 -10.02 4.59
N VAL A 29 13.26 -9.05 3.91
CA VAL A 29 13.10 -7.67 4.44
C VAL A 29 12.24 -7.68 5.70
N TYR A 30 11.11 -8.39 5.70
CA TYR A 30 10.22 -8.45 6.88
C TYR A 30 10.80 -9.23 8.06
N ALA A 31 11.80 -10.08 7.82
CA ALA A 31 12.52 -10.80 8.88
C ALA A 31 13.63 -9.95 9.54
N ARG A 32 13.93 -8.75 9.00
CA ARG A 32 14.93 -7.85 9.59
C ARG A 32 14.45 -7.35 10.96
N PRO A 33 15.32 -7.22 11.96
CA PRO A 33 14.97 -6.53 13.20
C PRO A 33 14.65 -5.06 12.92
N TYR A 34 13.87 -4.45 13.80
CA TYR A 34 13.60 -3.02 13.73
C TYR A 34 14.89 -2.20 13.87
N ASP A 35 15.14 -1.32 12.94
CA ASP A 35 16.24 -0.36 12.95
C ASP A 35 15.75 1.02 12.52
N PRO A 36 15.73 2.03 13.40
CA PRO A 36 15.28 3.38 13.07
C PRO A 36 16.16 4.10 12.05
N LYS A 37 17.42 3.66 11.86
CA LYS A 37 18.30 4.18 10.82
C LYS A 37 18.05 3.55 9.46
N ARG A 38 17.43 2.38 9.44
CA ARG A 38 17.10 1.61 8.23
C ARG A 38 15.67 1.08 8.28
N PRO A 39 14.66 1.97 8.46
CA PRO A 39 13.29 1.57 8.59
C PRO A 39 12.79 0.85 7.32
N VAL A 40 11.89 -0.11 7.53
CA VAL A 40 11.14 -0.76 6.45
C VAL A 40 9.80 -0.07 6.36
N VAL A 41 9.51 0.53 5.22
CA VAL A 41 8.23 1.18 4.92
C VAL A 41 7.60 0.46 3.76
N CYS A 42 6.34 0.08 3.90
CA CYS A 42 5.53 -0.45 2.81
C CYS A 42 4.68 0.67 2.24
N MET A 43 4.49 0.67 0.93
CA MET A 43 3.68 1.66 0.23
C MET A 43 2.74 0.98 -0.76
N ASP A 44 1.52 1.51 -0.83
CA ASP A 44 0.54 1.16 -1.84
C ASP A 44 -0.43 2.31 -2.09
N GLU A 45 -1.16 2.27 -3.19
CA GLU A 45 -2.17 3.27 -3.48
C GLU A 45 -3.47 2.66 -4.00
N GLN A 46 -4.57 3.31 -3.67
CA GLN A 46 -5.88 2.95 -4.22
C GLN A 46 -6.65 4.17 -4.73
N PRO A 47 -7.37 4.04 -5.86
CA PRO A 47 -8.29 5.07 -6.30
C PRO A 47 -9.55 5.07 -5.41
N LYS A 48 -10.01 6.27 -5.04
CA LYS A 48 -11.30 6.49 -4.40
C LYS A 48 -12.17 7.32 -5.34
N GLN A 49 -13.31 6.77 -5.75
CA GLN A 49 -14.32 7.54 -6.49
C GLN A 49 -14.98 8.56 -5.57
N LEU A 50 -15.09 9.80 -6.06
CA LEU A 50 -15.81 10.87 -5.39
C LEU A 50 -17.28 10.82 -5.85
N ILE A 51 -18.16 10.51 -4.92
CA ILE A 51 -19.57 10.20 -5.19
C ILE A 51 -20.45 10.97 -4.22
N GLU A 52 -21.46 11.67 -4.76
CA GLU A 52 -22.48 12.38 -3.99
C GLU A 52 -23.80 11.59 -3.99
N HIS A 53 -24.54 11.68 -2.90
CA HIS A 53 -25.90 11.17 -2.82
C HIS A 53 -26.86 12.10 -3.56
N VAL A 54 -27.73 11.55 -4.44
CA VAL A 54 -28.82 12.32 -5.07
C VAL A 54 -29.90 12.65 -4.04
N ARG A 55 -30.14 11.74 -3.09
CA ARG A 55 -31.09 11.92 -1.98
C ARG A 55 -30.39 11.63 -0.66
N ILE A 56 -30.79 12.35 0.38
CA ILE A 56 -30.27 12.14 1.74
C ILE A 56 -30.57 10.71 2.17
N PRO A 57 -29.56 9.92 2.57
CA PRO A 57 -29.77 8.56 3.06
C PRO A 57 -30.64 8.54 4.32
N LEU A 58 -31.48 7.54 4.45
CA LEU A 58 -32.24 7.30 5.65
C LEU A 58 -31.47 6.35 6.57
N PRO A 59 -31.16 6.76 7.82
CA PRO A 59 -30.46 5.91 8.77
C PRO A 59 -31.32 4.72 9.20
N THR A 60 -30.67 3.70 9.76
CA THR A 60 -31.34 2.59 10.41
C THR A 60 -32.24 3.10 11.54
N LYS A 61 -33.47 2.59 11.62
CA LYS A 61 -34.42 2.79 12.73
C LYS A 61 -34.94 1.43 13.19
N ASP A 62 -35.55 1.39 14.38
CA ASP A 62 -36.16 0.17 14.89
C ASP A 62 -37.13 -0.43 13.85
N GLY A 63 -36.86 -1.68 13.48
CA GLY A 63 -37.66 -2.42 12.50
C GLY A 63 -37.41 -2.03 11.03
N ALA A 64 -36.47 -1.12 10.72
CA ALA A 64 -36.15 -0.72 9.36
C ALA A 64 -34.64 -0.62 9.12
N VAL A 65 -34.15 -1.20 8.00
CA VAL A 65 -32.78 -1.07 7.56
C VAL A 65 -32.49 0.31 6.97
N ALA A 66 -31.22 0.73 6.98
CA ALA A 66 -30.81 1.94 6.29
C ALA A 66 -31.15 1.87 4.80
N ARG A 67 -31.54 3.01 4.22
CA ARG A 67 -31.86 3.12 2.79
C ARG A 67 -31.01 4.18 2.13
N GLU A 68 -30.35 3.81 1.06
CA GLU A 68 -29.59 4.71 0.18
C GLU A 68 -30.20 4.66 -1.23
N ASP A 69 -30.14 5.79 -1.93
CA ASP A 69 -30.52 5.81 -3.34
C ASP A 69 -29.50 5.01 -4.16
N HIS A 70 -29.94 4.26 -5.16
CA HIS A 70 -29.04 3.59 -6.09
C HIS A 70 -28.38 4.60 -7.05
N GLU A 71 -29.01 5.74 -7.29
CA GLU A 71 -28.46 6.83 -8.10
C GLU A 71 -27.40 7.62 -7.29
N TYR A 72 -26.43 8.16 -8.02
CA TYR A 72 -25.36 8.99 -7.46
C TYR A 72 -24.79 9.94 -8.50
N ILE A 73 -24.20 11.04 -8.03
CA ILE A 73 -23.48 11.99 -8.88
C ILE A 73 -21.98 11.71 -8.72
N ARG A 74 -21.25 11.65 -9.84
CA ARG A 74 -19.80 11.45 -9.85
C ARG A 74 -19.08 12.80 -9.91
N HIS A 75 -18.13 13.01 -8.99
CA HIS A 75 -17.23 14.18 -8.94
C HIS A 75 -15.79 13.80 -9.31
N GLY A 76 -15.59 12.72 -10.06
CA GLY A 76 -14.28 12.22 -10.42
C GLY A 76 -13.73 11.22 -9.40
N TRP A 77 -12.42 11.27 -9.16
CA TRP A 77 -11.73 10.37 -8.27
C TRP A 77 -10.49 11.05 -7.66
N CYS A 78 -9.98 10.50 -6.58
CA CYS A 78 -8.69 10.84 -6.00
C CYS A 78 -7.88 9.57 -5.73
N CYS A 79 -6.59 9.73 -5.54
CA CYS A 79 -5.69 8.65 -5.15
C CYS A 79 -5.38 8.76 -3.65
N VAL A 80 -5.50 7.66 -2.94
CA VAL A 80 -5.13 7.52 -1.53
C VAL A 80 -3.83 6.72 -1.48
N TRP A 81 -2.76 7.38 -1.04
CA TRP A 81 -1.44 6.77 -0.83
C TRP A 81 -1.31 6.35 0.62
N MET A 82 -0.96 5.11 0.84
CA MET A 82 -0.69 4.54 2.15
C MET A 82 0.80 4.24 2.29
N PHE A 83 1.42 4.81 3.30
CA PHE A 83 2.73 4.41 3.78
C PHE A 83 2.56 3.82 5.17
N ASN A 84 3.11 2.65 5.41
CA ASN A 84 3.12 2.08 6.75
C ASN A 84 4.48 1.48 7.08
N GLU A 85 4.91 1.71 8.32
CA GLU A 85 6.10 1.11 8.90
C GLU A 85 5.64 -0.08 9.77
N PRO A 86 5.71 -1.32 9.26
CA PRO A 86 5.10 -2.46 9.94
C PRO A 86 5.62 -2.68 11.36
N LEU A 87 6.93 -2.57 11.56
CA LEU A 87 7.55 -2.78 12.87
C LEU A 87 7.47 -1.55 13.78
N GLY A 88 7.50 -0.35 13.21
CA GLY A 88 7.41 0.91 13.96
C GLY A 88 5.97 1.29 14.33
N GLY A 89 4.97 0.58 13.83
CA GLY A 89 3.57 0.85 14.12
C GLY A 89 3.09 2.23 13.64
N TRP A 90 3.68 2.76 12.56
CA TRP A 90 3.39 4.09 12.04
C TRP A 90 2.77 4.05 10.64
N ARG A 91 1.91 5.02 10.35
CA ARG A 91 1.25 5.22 9.05
C ARG A 91 1.30 6.67 8.65
N ASP A 92 1.32 6.89 7.33
CA ASP A 92 1.08 8.18 6.71
C ASP A 92 0.14 7.97 5.51
N VAL A 93 -0.95 8.71 5.49
CA VAL A 93 -1.95 8.62 4.42
C VAL A 93 -2.06 9.96 3.74
N ARG A 94 -1.81 9.97 2.43
CA ARG A 94 -1.86 11.19 1.62
C ARG A 94 -2.87 11.03 0.50
N VAL A 95 -3.48 12.14 0.10
CA VAL A 95 -4.54 12.13 -0.92
C VAL A 95 -4.21 13.13 -2.02
N THR A 96 -4.11 12.63 -3.25
CA THR A 96 -3.82 13.43 -4.44
C THR A 96 -4.93 13.30 -5.48
N PRO A 97 -5.10 14.29 -6.37
CA PRO A 97 -6.08 14.19 -7.46
C PRO A 97 -5.64 13.23 -8.58
N ARG A 98 -4.39 12.79 -8.60
CA ARG A 98 -3.77 11.95 -9.66
C ARG A 98 -2.83 10.94 -9.05
N LYS A 99 -2.37 9.97 -9.88
CA LYS A 99 -1.37 8.95 -9.54
C LYS A 99 -0.40 8.71 -10.70
N THR A 100 0.27 9.75 -11.16
CA THR A 100 1.29 9.66 -12.19
C THR A 100 2.65 9.29 -11.61
N ALA A 101 3.65 9.03 -12.47
CA ALA A 101 5.03 8.83 -12.04
C ALA A 101 5.59 10.04 -11.25
N VAL A 102 5.17 11.26 -11.62
CA VAL A 102 5.56 12.49 -10.93
C VAL A 102 4.89 12.56 -9.56
N ASP A 103 3.59 12.21 -9.48
CA ASP A 103 2.90 12.16 -8.19
C ASP A 103 3.56 11.14 -7.25
N TRP A 104 3.92 9.95 -7.74
CA TRP A 104 4.67 8.96 -6.95
C TRP A 104 6.02 9.50 -6.46
N ALA A 105 6.79 10.13 -7.34
CA ALA A 105 8.08 10.71 -6.99
C ALA A 105 7.96 11.75 -5.88
N GLU A 106 6.93 12.62 -5.95
CA GLU A 106 6.61 13.59 -4.88
C GLU A 106 6.26 12.89 -3.56
N GLN A 107 5.50 11.80 -3.60
CA GLN A 107 5.18 11.05 -2.38
C GLN A 107 6.44 10.43 -1.75
N VAL A 108 7.37 9.94 -2.56
CA VAL A 108 8.66 9.40 -2.08
C VAL A 108 9.55 10.53 -1.53
N ARG A 109 9.61 11.69 -2.17
CA ARG A 109 10.31 12.86 -1.63
C ARG A 109 9.78 13.25 -0.27
N LEU A 110 8.46 13.39 -0.13
CA LEU A 110 7.80 13.71 1.15
C LEU A 110 8.06 12.64 2.23
N LEU A 111 8.23 11.39 1.85
CA LEU A 111 8.61 10.33 2.78
C LEU A 111 10.05 10.53 3.26
N VAL A 112 10.99 10.72 2.35
CA VAL A 112 12.42 10.90 2.65
C VAL A 112 12.66 12.14 3.52
N ASP A 113 11.92 13.21 3.28
CA ASP A 113 12.04 14.50 3.99
C ASP A 113 11.17 14.56 5.26
N ALA A 114 10.38 13.52 5.55
CA ALA A 114 9.56 13.49 6.76
C ALA A 114 10.43 13.55 8.01
N PRO A 115 10.05 14.31 9.06
CA PRO A 115 10.83 14.41 10.31
C PRO A 115 11.19 13.06 10.92
N ARG A 116 10.34 12.06 10.73
CA ARG A 116 10.56 10.68 11.18
C ARG A 116 11.77 10.01 10.53
N TYR A 117 12.08 10.37 9.28
CA TYR A 117 13.09 9.68 8.46
C TYR A 117 14.26 10.55 8.05
N VAL A 118 14.28 11.82 8.46
CA VAL A 118 15.37 12.75 8.10
C VAL A 118 16.73 12.21 8.53
N GLU A 119 16.81 11.57 9.71
CA GLU A 119 18.02 10.96 10.26
C GLU A 119 18.25 9.51 9.80
N ALA A 120 17.33 8.93 9.03
CA ALA A 120 17.53 7.58 8.51
C ALA A 120 18.66 7.58 7.49
N GLU A 121 19.53 6.56 7.58
CA GLU A 121 20.59 6.34 6.59
C GLU A 121 20.00 5.86 5.27
N ARG A 122 19.01 4.97 5.33
CA ARG A 122 18.33 4.39 4.17
C ARG A 122 16.96 3.86 4.56
N ILE A 123 15.96 4.11 3.72
CA ILE A 123 14.59 3.59 3.89
C ILE A 123 14.43 2.43 2.91
N THR A 124 14.12 1.23 3.40
CA THR A 124 13.69 0.12 2.54
C THR A 124 12.22 0.31 2.22
N LEU A 125 11.93 0.69 0.97
CA LEU A 125 10.56 0.93 0.48
C LEU A 125 10.05 -0.30 -0.27
N VAL A 126 9.10 -1.01 0.35
CA VAL A 126 8.40 -2.15 -0.26
C VAL A 126 7.15 -1.64 -0.97
N CYS A 127 7.02 -1.86 -2.25
CA CYS A 127 5.85 -1.48 -3.05
C CYS A 127 5.57 -2.49 -4.16
N ASP A 128 4.45 -2.33 -4.87
CA ASP A 128 4.16 -3.13 -6.05
C ASP A 128 5.08 -2.76 -7.24
N ASN A 129 5.15 -3.63 -8.23
CA ASN A 129 6.01 -3.48 -9.38
C ASN A 129 5.30 -2.75 -10.54
N LEU A 130 4.69 -1.59 -10.25
CA LEU A 130 4.16 -0.71 -11.30
C LEU A 130 5.30 0.02 -12.02
N ASN A 131 5.07 0.33 -13.30
CA ASN A 131 6.02 1.08 -14.12
C ASN A 131 6.26 2.53 -13.64
N THR A 132 5.40 3.04 -12.78
CA THR A 132 5.53 4.34 -12.11
C THR A 132 6.37 4.26 -10.84
N HIS A 133 6.54 3.08 -10.25
CA HIS A 133 7.24 2.86 -8.98
C HIS A 133 8.72 2.50 -9.22
N THR A 134 9.45 3.40 -9.85
CA THR A 134 10.85 3.20 -10.19
C THR A 134 11.68 4.43 -9.83
N LEU A 135 12.97 4.24 -9.54
CA LEU A 135 13.88 5.37 -9.31
C LEU A 135 13.94 6.32 -10.51
N GLY A 136 13.70 5.83 -11.74
CA GLY A 136 13.59 6.67 -12.94
C GLY A 136 12.45 7.70 -12.88
N SER A 137 11.41 7.44 -12.07
CA SER A 137 10.32 8.40 -11.87
C SER A 137 10.76 9.66 -11.11
N LEU A 138 11.80 9.55 -10.25
CA LEU A 138 12.40 10.71 -9.58
C LEU A 138 13.02 11.68 -10.59
N TYR A 139 13.72 11.14 -11.59
CA TYR A 139 14.33 11.95 -12.66
C TYR A 139 13.33 12.54 -13.65
N LYS A 140 12.07 12.09 -13.63
CA LYS A 140 10.97 12.73 -14.38
C LYS A 140 10.35 13.90 -13.62
N ALA A 141 10.51 13.92 -12.29
CA ALA A 141 9.88 14.88 -11.40
C ALA A 141 10.84 15.98 -10.92
N PHE A 142 12.12 15.66 -10.76
CA PHE A 142 13.10 16.52 -10.12
C PHE A 142 14.35 16.70 -10.98
N GLU A 143 15.08 17.78 -10.69
CA GLU A 143 16.43 17.98 -11.22
C GLU A 143 17.37 16.84 -10.80
N PRO A 144 18.39 16.49 -11.60
CA PRO A 144 19.22 15.31 -11.38
C PRO A 144 19.85 15.21 -9.97
N ALA A 145 20.29 16.31 -9.40
CA ALA A 145 20.90 16.33 -8.07
C ALA A 145 19.90 15.94 -6.97
N GLU A 146 18.67 16.48 -7.06
CA GLU A 146 17.62 16.17 -6.10
C GLU A 146 17.08 14.75 -6.30
N ALA A 147 16.88 14.31 -7.53
CA ALA A 147 16.50 12.94 -7.84
C ALA A 147 17.50 11.93 -7.27
N PHE A 148 18.80 12.21 -7.40
CA PHE A 148 19.86 11.37 -6.88
C PHE A 148 19.89 11.35 -5.35
N ARG A 149 19.75 12.52 -4.69
CA ARG A 149 19.65 12.62 -3.23
C ARG A 149 18.55 11.72 -2.66
N ILE A 150 17.36 11.74 -3.29
CA ILE A 150 16.24 10.92 -2.87
C ILE A 150 16.55 9.43 -3.15
N ALA A 151 17.07 9.11 -4.34
CA ALA A 151 17.37 7.74 -4.74
C ALA A 151 18.40 7.07 -3.82
N GLU A 152 19.44 7.80 -3.35
CA GLU A 152 20.43 7.28 -2.41
C GLU A 152 19.83 6.88 -1.06
N LYS A 153 18.76 7.55 -0.61
CA LYS A 153 18.05 7.24 0.63
C LYS A 153 17.05 6.08 0.50
N ILE A 154 16.77 5.59 -0.70
CA ILE A 154 15.76 4.55 -0.93
C ILE A 154 16.42 3.23 -1.37
N GLU A 155 16.13 2.16 -0.64
CA GLU A 155 16.28 0.77 -1.10
C GLU A 155 14.91 0.31 -1.59
N LEU A 156 14.71 0.30 -2.92
CA LEU A 156 13.42 -0.07 -3.51
C LEU A 156 13.32 -1.59 -3.63
N VAL A 157 12.27 -2.16 -3.04
CA VAL A 157 11.99 -3.61 -3.06
C VAL A 157 10.58 -3.82 -3.60
N HIS A 158 10.48 -4.48 -4.75
CA HIS A 158 9.20 -4.73 -5.40
C HIS A 158 8.60 -6.08 -4.98
N THR A 159 7.29 -6.09 -4.71
CA THR A 159 6.56 -7.35 -4.61
C THR A 159 6.52 -8.04 -5.98
N PRO A 160 6.48 -9.37 -6.02
CA PRO A 160 6.36 -10.07 -7.29
C PRO A 160 5.02 -9.76 -7.98
N LYS A 161 5.00 -9.84 -9.29
CA LYS A 161 3.75 -9.74 -10.06
C LYS A 161 2.74 -10.77 -9.55
N HIS A 162 1.51 -10.34 -9.26
CA HIS A 162 0.47 -11.15 -8.61
C HIS A 162 0.77 -11.56 -7.15
N GLY A 163 1.71 -10.88 -6.50
CA GLY A 163 2.10 -11.11 -5.11
C GLY A 163 1.77 -9.95 -4.18
N SER A 164 0.74 -9.18 -4.48
CA SER A 164 0.31 -8.00 -3.71
C SER A 164 0.01 -8.32 -2.24
N TRP A 165 -0.46 -9.55 -1.95
CA TRP A 165 -0.66 -10.05 -0.59
C TRP A 165 0.59 -9.99 0.32
N LEU A 166 1.77 -9.82 -0.27
CA LEU A 166 3.03 -9.57 0.44
C LEU A 166 3.17 -8.09 0.88
N ASN A 167 2.37 -7.18 0.32
CA ASN A 167 2.42 -5.78 0.69
C ASN A 167 1.49 -5.50 1.89
N THR A 168 2.07 -5.20 3.05
CA THR A 168 1.29 -4.90 4.27
C THR A 168 0.43 -3.65 4.12
N SER A 169 0.76 -2.73 3.21
CA SER A 169 -0.05 -1.54 2.93
C SER A 169 -1.44 -1.86 2.37
N GLU A 170 -1.60 -2.97 1.64
CA GLU A 170 -2.94 -3.43 1.21
C GLU A 170 -3.87 -3.71 2.39
N CYS A 171 -3.32 -4.33 3.45
CA CYS A 171 -4.09 -4.59 4.67
C CYS A 171 -4.52 -3.27 5.33
N GLU A 172 -3.62 -2.31 5.45
CA GLU A 172 -3.90 -0.99 6.05
C GLU A 172 -4.88 -0.18 5.19
N LEU A 173 -4.77 -0.19 3.86
CA LEU A 173 -5.75 0.40 2.95
C LEU A 173 -7.15 -0.22 3.11
N SER A 174 -7.21 -1.54 3.28
CA SER A 174 -8.47 -2.24 3.56
C SER A 174 -9.09 -1.81 4.90
N VAL A 175 -8.27 -1.61 5.93
CA VAL A 175 -8.73 -1.11 7.24
C VAL A 175 -9.21 0.33 7.13
N LEU A 176 -8.43 1.22 6.50
CA LEU A 176 -8.80 2.61 6.24
C LEU A 176 -10.14 2.70 5.48
N THR A 177 -10.27 1.91 4.42
CA THR A 177 -11.50 1.90 3.61
C THR A 177 -12.72 1.52 4.45
N ARG A 178 -12.62 0.48 5.27
CA ARG A 178 -13.75 0.03 6.10
C ARG A 178 -14.09 0.99 7.23
N GLN A 179 -13.11 1.65 7.81
CA GLN A 179 -13.29 2.51 8.98
C GLN A 179 -13.58 3.96 8.62
N CYS A 180 -13.10 4.45 7.47
CA CYS A 180 -13.13 5.87 7.13
C CYS A 180 -13.71 6.14 5.74
N LEU A 181 -13.34 5.36 4.71
CA LEU A 181 -13.62 5.68 3.32
C LEU A 181 -14.76 4.84 2.70
N GLY A 182 -15.47 4.03 3.49
CA GLY A 182 -16.52 3.14 2.99
C GLY A 182 -17.79 3.85 2.49
N ALA A 183 -18.05 5.05 2.97
CA ALA A 183 -19.21 5.85 2.57
C ALA A 183 -18.99 6.55 1.21
N ARG A 184 -20.09 7.08 0.65
CA ARG A 184 -20.05 8.01 -0.49
C ARG A 184 -19.50 9.34 0.01
N ILE A 185 -18.43 9.82 -0.61
CA ILE A 185 -17.76 11.08 -0.28
C ILE A 185 -17.63 11.86 -1.59
N ALA A 186 -18.21 13.05 -1.65
CA ALA A 186 -18.22 13.89 -2.85
C ALA A 186 -16.91 14.65 -3.05
N GLU A 187 -16.27 15.07 -1.96
CA GLU A 187 -15.16 16.03 -2.00
C GLU A 187 -13.82 15.42 -1.54
N ILE A 188 -12.76 15.74 -2.29
CA ILE A 188 -11.41 15.30 -1.98
C ILE A 188 -10.92 15.80 -0.60
N ASN A 189 -11.34 16.99 -0.17
CA ASN A 189 -10.94 17.54 1.13
C ASN A 189 -11.55 16.77 2.29
N THR A 190 -12.77 16.26 2.13
CA THR A 190 -13.40 15.36 3.11
C THR A 190 -12.64 14.04 3.21
N VAL A 191 -12.16 13.49 2.07
CA VAL A 191 -11.29 12.31 2.08
C VAL A 191 -9.98 12.59 2.81
N ARG A 192 -9.36 13.76 2.58
CA ARG A 192 -8.10 14.17 3.26
C ARG A 192 -8.28 14.27 4.76
N SER A 193 -9.29 15.03 5.22
CA SER A 193 -9.54 15.22 6.64
C SER A 193 -9.85 13.90 7.36
N GLY A 194 -10.64 13.03 6.73
CA GLY A 194 -10.94 11.70 7.26
C GLY A 194 -9.68 10.82 7.37
N ALA A 195 -8.85 10.82 6.33
CA ALA A 195 -7.60 10.06 6.32
C ALA A 195 -6.61 10.57 7.38
N GLU A 196 -6.50 11.89 7.57
CA GLU A 196 -5.66 12.52 8.59
C GLU A 196 -6.10 12.15 10.00
N ALA A 197 -7.40 12.27 10.29
CA ALA A 197 -7.96 11.90 11.59
C ALA A 197 -7.74 10.41 11.90
N TRP A 198 -7.99 9.53 10.92
CA TRP A 198 -7.74 8.11 11.04
C TRP A 198 -6.26 7.80 11.29
N THR A 199 -5.36 8.45 10.54
CA THR A 199 -3.91 8.28 10.68
C THR A 199 -3.44 8.68 12.08
N THR A 200 -3.92 9.83 12.58
CA THR A 200 -3.60 10.33 13.92
C THR A 200 -4.03 9.34 15.01
N GLU A 201 -5.26 8.87 14.95
CA GLU A 201 -5.77 7.89 15.90
C GLU A 201 -5.00 6.56 15.82
N ARG A 202 -4.74 6.08 14.60
CA ARG A 202 -4.03 4.82 14.39
C ARG A 202 -2.59 4.86 14.91
N ASN A 203 -1.90 5.98 14.68
CA ASN A 203 -0.53 6.19 15.13
C ASN A 203 -0.43 6.35 16.65
N SER A 204 -1.45 6.93 17.31
CA SER A 204 -1.46 7.03 18.78
C SER A 204 -1.45 5.66 19.47
N ARG A 205 -1.96 4.63 18.80
CA ARG A 205 -2.00 3.24 19.30
C ARG A 205 -0.75 2.43 18.98
N GLN A 206 0.11 2.90 18.09
CA GLN A 206 1.36 2.26 17.63
C GLN A 206 1.21 0.77 17.31
N VAL A 207 0.13 0.40 16.62
CA VAL A 207 -0.17 -1.00 16.28
C VAL A 207 0.77 -1.47 15.17
N GLY A 208 1.78 -2.24 15.52
CA GLY A 208 2.72 -2.88 14.59
C GLY A 208 2.11 -4.11 13.90
N VAL A 209 2.81 -4.59 12.88
CA VAL A 209 2.51 -5.85 12.19
C VAL A 209 3.54 -6.88 12.59
N ASN A 210 3.08 -8.01 13.13
CA ASN A 210 3.94 -9.15 13.41
C ASN A 210 3.83 -10.15 12.24
N TRP A 211 4.74 -10.03 11.28
CA TRP A 211 4.74 -10.85 10.09
C TRP A 211 5.26 -12.26 10.40
N GLN A 212 4.41 -13.28 10.23
CA GLN A 212 4.69 -14.66 10.62
C GLN A 212 5.18 -15.56 9.48
N PHE A 213 4.90 -15.19 8.22
CA PHE A 213 5.22 -16.02 7.06
C PHE A 213 6.67 -15.79 6.63
N THR A 214 7.52 -16.81 6.81
CA THR A 214 8.96 -16.74 6.55
C THR A 214 9.33 -17.34 5.19
N THR A 215 10.57 -17.11 4.74
CA THR A 215 11.15 -17.78 3.56
C THR A 215 11.13 -19.31 3.70
N GLY A 216 11.41 -19.84 4.90
CA GLY A 216 11.29 -21.26 5.19
C GLY A 216 9.87 -21.79 5.00
N ASN A 217 8.86 -21.03 5.48
CA ASN A 217 7.46 -21.38 5.25
C ASN A 217 7.10 -21.36 3.75
N ALA A 218 7.60 -20.36 3.01
CA ALA A 218 7.35 -20.25 1.57
C ALA A 218 7.89 -21.45 0.81
N ARG A 219 9.12 -21.87 1.08
CA ARG A 219 9.75 -23.04 0.42
C ARG A 219 8.98 -24.33 0.65
N VAL A 220 8.33 -24.48 1.80
CA VAL A 220 7.52 -25.66 2.12
C VAL A 220 6.11 -25.55 1.53
N LYS A 221 5.40 -24.43 1.84
CA LYS A 221 3.97 -24.27 1.50
C LYS A 221 3.74 -23.95 0.02
N LEU A 222 4.71 -23.29 -0.63
CA LEU A 222 4.63 -22.85 -2.01
C LEU A 222 5.65 -23.58 -2.90
N LYS A 223 6.00 -24.81 -2.56
CA LYS A 223 7.01 -25.65 -3.27
C LYS A 223 6.80 -25.69 -4.78
N SER A 224 5.57 -25.65 -5.26
CA SER A 224 5.25 -25.70 -6.71
C SER A 224 5.70 -24.47 -7.49
N ILE A 225 5.96 -23.34 -6.81
CA ILE A 225 6.41 -22.09 -7.46
C ILE A 225 7.91 -22.15 -7.75
N TYR A 226 8.67 -22.86 -6.93
CA TYR A 226 10.12 -22.97 -7.10
C TYR A 226 10.48 -23.87 -8.28
N PRO A 227 11.30 -23.39 -9.22
CA PRO A 227 11.79 -24.23 -10.31
C PRO A 227 12.67 -25.36 -9.76
N GLN A 228 12.64 -26.51 -10.43
CA GLN A 228 13.60 -27.57 -10.13
C GLN A 228 14.98 -27.13 -10.60
N PRO A 229 16.05 -27.33 -9.79
CA PRO A 229 17.40 -27.03 -10.22
C PRO A 229 17.76 -27.83 -11.50
N ILE A 230 18.32 -27.14 -12.48
CA ILE A 230 18.94 -27.82 -13.62
C ILE A 230 20.26 -28.37 -13.10
N LEU A 231 20.30 -29.67 -12.84
CA LEU A 231 21.54 -30.36 -12.54
C LEU A 231 22.31 -30.50 -13.86
N CYS A 232 23.40 -29.74 -14.00
CA CYS A 232 24.37 -29.91 -15.08
C CYS A 232 25.27 -31.11 -14.81
#